data_29638219c3ff48963c9519b2c26f2207
#
_entry.id   29638219c3ff48963c9519b2c26f2207
#
_cell.length_a   1.000
_cell.length_b   1.000
_cell.length_c   1.000
_cell.angle_alpha   90.00
_cell.angle_beta   90.00
_cell.angle_gamma   90.00
#
_symmetry.space_group_name_H-M   'P 1'
#
loop_
_entity.id
_entity.type
_entity.pdbx_description
1 polymer ?
#
loop_
_entity_poly.entity_id
_entity_poly.type
_entity_poly.pdbx_seq_one_letter_code
_entity_poly.pdbx_strand_id
1 'polypeptide(L)'
;MRFRVVTGIFSIPAICLLTLLAIIATVALNYQNSLRNGKFEQIEHLTEGAVTIVDSYIAKVKAGDMDENAAKAEVLSLLNAYRFDGENYIYATDYNHCMVLDPLSPEDVGKCNPDSKVRQMIVKTAKAGGGVITYETKKPGMGDTLVEKAAYVRPIPGWNWALGAGVYMDDVAAEFQSVMQRIAIISVIAIVIAGVLSWFVGTRITKSIVGLNRSIATIAEGNYQAPVETDSNFT
;
A
#
# COMPACT_ATOMS: atom_id res chain seq x y z
N MET A 1 9.34 50.43 1.11
CA MET A 1 8.19 49.82 0.45
C MET A 1 8.53 48.58 -0.39
N ARG A 2 9.70 48.50 -1.04
CA ARG A 2 10.19 47.38 -1.84
C ARG A 2 10.19 46.01 -1.11
N PHE A 3 10.61 45.96 0.16
CA PHE A 3 10.70 44.72 0.94
C PHE A 3 9.33 44.07 1.23
N ARG A 4 8.27 44.84 1.40
CA ARG A 4 6.92 44.32 1.69
C ARG A 4 6.23 43.68 0.46
N VAL A 5 6.46 44.20 -0.73
CA VAL A 5 5.85 43.65 -1.97
C VAL A 5 6.56 42.34 -2.37
N VAL A 6 7.90 42.30 -2.25
CA VAL A 6 8.68 41.09 -2.54
C VAL A 6 8.33 39.95 -1.55
N THR A 7 8.23 40.26 -0.24
CA THR A 7 7.81 39.26 0.77
C THR A 7 6.40 38.75 0.51
N GLY A 8 5.46 39.58 0.06
CA GLY A 8 4.08 39.18 -0.26
C GLY A 8 4.01 38.22 -1.48
N ILE A 9 4.84 38.46 -2.50
CA ILE A 9 4.87 37.60 -3.71
C ILE A 9 5.40 36.20 -3.40
N PHE A 10 6.40 36.09 -2.50
CA PHE A 10 6.99 34.79 -2.14
C PHE A 10 6.22 34.07 -1.01
N SER A 11 5.37 34.75 -0.25
CA SER A 11 4.57 34.11 0.80
C SER A 11 3.51 33.16 0.25
N ILE A 12 2.89 33.46 -0.90
CA ILE A 12 1.87 32.60 -1.53
C ILE A 12 2.46 31.26 -1.94
N PRO A 13 3.56 31.18 -2.72
CA PRO A 13 4.21 29.92 -3.02
C PRO A 13 4.67 29.13 -1.79
N ALA A 14 5.14 29.82 -0.75
CA ALA A 14 5.56 29.16 0.50
C ALA A 14 4.38 28.51 1.24
N ILE A 15 3.24 29.18 1.31
CA ILE A 15 2.01 28.63 1.90
C ILE A 15 1.52 27.46 1.07
N CYS A 16 1.49 27.57 -0.27
CA CYS A 16 1.13 26.45 -1.16
C CYS A 16 2.05 25.24 -0.98
N LEU A 17 3.35 25.46 -0.79
CA LEU A 17 4.30 24.38 -0.52
C LEU A 17 4.01 23.68 0.82
N LEU A 18 3.78 24.46 1.88
CA LEU A 18 3.46 23.91 3.20
C LEU A 18 2.15 23.12 3.19
N THR A 19 1.11 23.64 2.50
CA THR A 19 -0.16 22.91 2.37
C THR A 19 0.00 21.62 1.56
N LEU A 20 0.79 21.64 0.48
CA LEU A 20 1.10 20.44 -0.30
C LEU A 20 1.82 19.39 0.55
N LEU A 21 2.82 19.77 1.32
CA LEU A 21 3.55 18.86 2.22
C LEU A 21 2.62 18.26 3.29
N ALA A 22 1.74 19.07 3.87
CA ALA A 22 0.76 18.59 4.84
C ALA A 22 -0.22 17.58 4.22
N ILE A 23 -0.69 17.82 3.00
CA ILE A 23 -1.55 16.90 2.26
C ILE A 23 -0.82 15.59 1.97
N ILE A 24 0.43 15.65 1.47
CA ILE A 24 1.23 14.45 1.19
C ILE A 24 1.44 13.62 2.46
N ALA A 25 1.77 14.26 3.58
CA ALA A 25 1.95 13.56 4.86
C ALA A 25 0.65 12.87 5.32
N THR A 26 -0.48 13.56 5.22
CA THR A 26 -1.80 12.99 5.57
C THR A 26 -2.16 11.81 4.67
N VAL A 27 -1.94 11.95 3.36
CA VAL A 27 -2.19 10.87 2.39
C VAL A 27 -1.29 9.68 2.67
N ALA A 28 0.00 9.90 2.95
CA ALA A 28 0.95 8.81 3.25
C ALA A 28 0.52 7.99 4.47
N LEU A 29 0.15 8.65 5.57
CA LEU A 29 -0.28 7.99 6.80
C LEU A 29 -1.58 7.18 6.59
N ASN A 30 -2.56 7.77 5.91
CA ASN A 30 -3.83 7.09 5.63
C ASN A 30 -3.64 5.93 4.65
N TYR A 31 -2.80 6.09 3.62
CA TYR A 31 -2.56 5.06 2.62
C TYR A 31 -1.87 3.83 3.21
N GLN A 32 -0.89 4.01 4.10
CA GLN A 32 -0.23 2.89 4.77
C GLN A 32 -1.21 2.02 5.55
N ASN A 33 -2.09 2.66 6.34
CA ASN A 33 -3.11 1.95 7.11
C ASN A 33 -4.15 1.27 6.19
N SER A 34 -4.58 1.98 5.15
CA SER A 34 -5.54 1.46 4.18
C SER A 34 -4.99 0.25 3.42
N LEU A 35 -3.72 0.32 2.99
CA LEU A 35 -3.05 -0.78 2.30
C LEU A 35 -2.94 -2.02 3.18
N ARG A 36 -2.52 -1.85 4.44
CA ARG A 36 -2.43 -2.95 5.41
C ARG A 36 -3.79 -3.59 5.67
N ASN A 37 -4.80 -2.77 5.94
CA ASN A 37 -6.15 -3.27 6.19
C ASN A 37 -6.74 -3.96 4.96
N GLY A 38 -6.56 -3.39 3.77
CA GLY A 38 -6.99 -4.00 2.52
C GLY A 38 -6.34 -5.36 2.26
N LYS A 39 -5.05 -5.53 2.61
CA LYS A 39 -4.39 -6.84 2.52
C LYS A 39 -4.97 -7.85 3.52
N PHE A 40 -5.34 -7.40 4.73
CA PHE A 40 -5.99 -8.29 5.71
C PHE A 40 -7.38 -8.72 5.25
N GLU A 41 -8.20 -7.81 4.74
CA GLU A 41 -9.51 -8.15 4.15
C GLU A 41 -9.35 -9.09 2.94
N GLN A 42 -8.34 -8.87 2.12
CA GLN A 42 -8.05 -9.75 0.97
C GLN A 42 -7.76 -11.18 1.40
N ILE A 43 -6.84 -11.39 2.37
CA ILE A 43 -6.52 -12.75 2.85
C ILE A 43 -7.69 -13.40 3.60
N GLU A 44 -8.52 -12.61 4.29
CA GLU A 44 -9.76 -13.08 4.91
C GLU A 44 -10.71 -13.63 3.86
N HIS A 45 -11.08 -12.83 2.86
CA HIS A 45 -12.00 -13.25 1.79
C HIS A 45 -11.47 -14.45 0.99
N LEU A 46 -10.18 -14.49 0.71
CA LEU A 46 -9.55 -15.63 0.04
C LEU A 46 -9.63 -16.91 0.87
N THR A 47 -9.35 -16.80 2.17
CA THR A 47 -9.46 -17.95 3.07
C THR A 47 -10.89 -18.42 3.20
N GLU A 48 -11.87 -17.53 3.34
CA GLU A 48 -13.29 -17.88 3.40
C GLU A 48 -13.80 -18.51 2.11
N GLY A 49 -13.36 -18.00 0.96
CA GLY A 49 -13.63 -18.62 -0.33
C GLY A 49 -13.08 -20.05 -0.41
N ALA A 50 -11.86 -20.26 0.04
CA ALA A 50 -11.26 -21.59 0.09
C ALA A 50 -12.00 -22.53 1.07
N VAL A 51 -12.40 -22.04 2.23
CA VAL A 51 -13.26 -22.78 3.19
C VAL A 51 -14.56 -23.21 2.53
N THR A 52 -15.22 -22.32 1.78
CA THR A 52 -16.46 -22.63 1.06
C THR A 52 -16.27 -23.76 0.04
N ILE A 53 -15.14 -23.77 -0.68
CA ILE A 53 -14.78 -24.87 -1.57
C ILE A 53 -14.65 -26.17 -0.79
N VAL A 54 -13.87 -26.21 0.29
CA VAL A 54 -13.69 -27.40 1.12
C VAL A 54 -15.01 -27.89 1.68
N ASP A 55 -15.87 -27.00 2.20
CA ASP A 55 -17.17 -27.34 2.74
C ASP A 55 -18.11 -27.97 1.69
N SER A 56 -18.01 -27.54 0.41
CA SER A 56 -18.76 -28.15 -0.69
C SER A 56 -18.37 -29.61 -0.93
N TYR A 57 -17.09 -29.94 -0.79
CA TYR A 57 -16.61 -31.33 -0.90
C TYR A 57 -16.98 -32.15 0.33
N ILE A 58 -16.92 -31.58 1.52
CA ILE A 58 -17.42 -32.23 2.75
C ILE A 58 -18.91 -32.58 2.60
N ALA A 59 -19.70 -31.70 2.00
CA ALA A 59 -21.11 -31.96 1.74
C ALA A 59 -21.32 -33.12 0.78
N LYS A 60 -20.53 -33.25 -0.30
CA LYS A 60 -20.58 -34.39 -1.23
C LYS A 60 -20.24 -35.71 -0.54
N VAL A 61 -19.21 -35.69 0.33
CA VAL A 61 -18.84 -36.86 1.13
C VAL A 61 -19.97 -37.27 2.06
N LYS A 62 -20.60 -36.32 2.77
CA LYS A 62 -21.74 -36.60 3.64
C LYS A 62 -22.98 -37.11 2.89
N ALA A 63 -23.20 -36.69 1.66
CA ALA A 63 -24.27 -37.16 0.79
C ALA A 63 -24.01 -38.58 0.24
N GLY A 64 -22.78 -39.09 0.34
CA GLY A 64 -22.36 -40.35 -0.23
C GLY A 64 -22.00 -40.26 -1.72
N ASP A 65 -21.92 -39.04 -2.28
CA ASP A 65 -21.63 -38.82 -3.69
C ASP A 65 -20.12 -38.97 -4.00
N MET A 66 -19.26 -38.90 -2.96
CA MET A 66 -17.82 -38.95 -3.12
C MET A 66 -17.15 -39.60 -1.93
N ASP A 67 -16.07 -40.36 -2.16
CA ASP A 67 -15.19 -40.87 -1.10
C ASP A 67 -14.39 -39.73 -0.42
N GLU A 68 -14.19 -39.81 0.89
CA GLU A 68 -13.53 -38.76 1.64
C GLU A 68 -12.06 -38.55 1.21
N ASN A 69 -11.33 -39.64 0.93
CA ASN A 69 -9.93 -39.51 0.49
C ASN A 69 -9.84 -38.88 -0.91
N ALA A 70 -10.77 -39.26 -1.81
CA ALA A 70 -10.88 -38.65 -3.13
C ALA A 70 -11.20 -37.14 -3.01
N ALA A 71 -12.15 -36.78 -2.15
CA ALA A 71 -12.54 -35.39 -1.91
C ALA A 71 -11.36 -34.57 -1.36
N LYS A 72 -10.63 -35.09 -0.37
CA LYS A 72 -9.42 -34.44 0.16
C LYS A 72 -8.35 -34.27 -0.91
N ALA A 73 -8.08 -35.30 -1.71
CA ALA A 73 -7.07 -35.22 -2.77
C ALA A 73 -7.42 -34.16 -3.82
N GLU A 74 -8.67 -34.09 -4.23
CA GLU A 74 -9.14 -33.12 -5.23
C GLU A 74 -9.07 -31.67 -4.69
N VAL A 75 -9.54 -31.43 -3.46
CA VAL A 75 -9.43 -30.14 -2.79
C VAL A 75 -7.97 -29.70 -2.65
N LEU A 76 -7.11 -30.59 -2.17
CA LEU A 76 -5.68 -30.27 -2.01
C LEU A 76 -5.02 -29.95 -3.36
N SER A 77 -5.39 -30.64 -4.42
CA SER A 77 -4.91 -30.32 -5.78
C SER A 77 -5.34 -28.92 -6.23
N LEU A 78 -6.61 -28.59 -6.01
CA LEU A 78 -7.15 -27.25 -6.35
C LEU A 78 -6.45 -26.14 -5.56
N LEU A 79 -6.35 -26.29 -4.24
CA LEU A 79 -5.73 -25.29 -3.37
C LEU A 79 -4.22 -25.18 -3.58
N ASN A 80 -3.55 -26.29 -3.91
CA ASN A 80 -2.12 -26.29 -4.23
C ASN A 80 -1.78 -25.50 -5.49
N ALA A 81 -2.67 -25.46 -6.46
CA ALA A 81 -2.51 -24.70 -7.70
C ALA A 81 -2.82 -23.20 -7.53
N TYR A 82 -3.50 -22.84 -6.45
CA TYR A 82 -3.97 -21.47 -6.26
C TYR A 82 -2.85 -20.54 -5.79
N ARG A 83 -2.64 -19.45 -6.53
CA ARG A 83 -1.70 -18.37 -6.18
C ARG A 83 -2.43 -17.03 -6.25
N PHE A 84 -1.99 -16.09 -5.43
CA PHE A 84 -2.54 -14.74 -5.42
C PHE A 84 -1.45 -13.72 -5.08
N ASP A 85 -1.59 -12.52 -5.56
CA ASP A 85 -0.71 -11.38 -5.25
C ASP A 85 0.79 -11.76 -5.33
N GLY A 86 1.19 -12.35 -6.49
CA GLY A 86 2.51 -12.91 -6.74
C GLY A 86 2.60 -14.39 -6.33
N GLU A 87 3.47 -14.68 -5.37
CA GLU A 87 3.77 -16.05 -4.92
C GLU A 87 3.02 -16.45 -3.63
N ASN A 88 2.05 -15.65 -3.18
CA ASN A 88 1.27 -15.99 -2.00
C ASN A 88 0.34 -17.17 -2.27
N TYR A 89 0.07 -17.96 -1.25
CA TYR A 89 -0.58 -19.27 -1.35
C TYR A 89 -1.46 -19.57 -0.14
N ILE A 90 -2.31 -20.58 -0.32
CA ILE A 90 -3.12 -21.17 0.75
C ILE A 90 -2.34 -22.36 1.32
N TYR A 91 -2.32 -22.47 2.63
CA TYR A 91 -1.74 -23.59 3.36
C TYR A 91 -2.77 -24.22 4.28
N ALA A 92 -2.52 -25.48 4.68
CA ALA A 92 -3.35 -26.16 5.65
C ALA A 92 -2.52 -27.02 6.59
N THR A 93 -2.90 -27.06 7.86
CA THR A 93 -2.38 -27.97 8.87
C THR A 93 -3.54 -28.71 9.55
N ASP A 94 -3.33 -29.93 10.04
CA ASP A 94 -4.30 -30.58 10.86
C ASP A 94 -4.20 -30.15 12.34
N TYR A 95 -5.15 -30.56 13.15
CA TYR A 95 -5.17 -30.22 14.59
C TYR A 95 -4.12 -30.96 15.41
N ASN A 96 -3.37 -31.92 14.80
CA ASN A 96 -2.21 -32.59 15.38
C ASN A 96 -0.90 -31.93 14.99
N HIS A 97 -0.96 -30.73 14.37
CA HIS A 97 0.19 -29.97 13.89
C HIS A 97 0.96 -30.65 12.74
N CYS A 98 0.29 -31.50 11.95
CA CYS A 98 0.86 -32.06 10.73
C CYS A 98 0.50 -31.15 9.53
N MET A 99 1.48 -30.89 8.67
CA MET A 99 1.26 -30.10 7.46
C MET A 99 0.42 -30.91 6.47
N VAL A 100 -0.71 -30.36 6.05
CA VAL A 100 -1.63 -30.99 5.09
C VAL A 100 -1.42 -30.41 3.70
N LEU A 101 -1.12 -29.12 3.61
CA LEU A 101 -0.85 -28.40 2.36
C LEU A 101 0.18 -27.30 2.62
N ASP A 102 1.30 -27.38 1.91
CA ASP A 102 2.28 -26.30 1.80
C ASP A 102 2.83 -26.26 0.38
N PRO A 103 2.30 -25.38 -0.49
CA PRO A 103 2.74 -25.29 -1.87
C PRO A 103 4.19 -24.87 -2.08
N LEU A 104 4.83 -24.25 -1.08
CA LEU A 104 6.23 -23.82 -1.16
C LEU A 104 7.20 -24.82 -0.57
N SER A 105 6.73 -25.69 0.34
CA SER A 105 7.52 -26.74 0.97
C SER A 105 6.78 -28.08 0.90
N PRO A 106 6.59 -28.63 -0.32
CA PRO A 106 5.87 -29.91 -0.50
C PRO A 106 6.48 -31.04 0.31
N GLU A 107 7.79 -30.96 0.59
CA GLU A 107 8.53 -31.93 1.41
C GLU A 107 8.08 -31.94 2.88
N ASP A 108 7.39 -30.90 3.34
CA ASP A 108 6.87 -30.81 4.70
C ASP A 108 5.44 -31.35 4.87
N VAL A 109 4.78 -31.64 3.73
CA VAL A 109 3.45 -32.26 3.75
C VAL A 109 3.52 -33.65 4.36
N GLY A 110 2.63 -33.92 5.31
CA GLY A 110 2.59 -35.14 6.10
C GLY A 110 3.53 -35.14 7.34
N LYS A 111 4.44 -34.16 7.46
CA LYS A 111 5.30 -34.06 8.64
C LYS A 111 4.59 -33.33 9.77
N CYS A 112 4.63 -33.94 10.95
CA CYS A 112 4.08 -33.38 12.18
C CYS A 112 5.19 -32.68 12.97
N ASN A 113 4.91 -31.45 13.46
CA ASN A 113 5.81 -30.72 14.34
C ASN A 113 5.00 -30.03 15.46
N PRO A 114 4.69 -30.75 16.55
CA PRO A 114 3.94 -30.20 17.66
C PRO A 114 4.69 -29.11 18.43
N ASP A 115 6.02 -29.05 18.32
CA ASP A 115 6.85 -28.02 18.96
C ASP A 115 6.92 -26.71 18.15
N SER A 116 6.44 -26.70 16.93
CA SER A 116 6.40 -25.50 16.10
C SER A 116 5.46 -24.48 16.66
N LYS A 117 5.99 -23.35 17.14
CA LYS A 117 5.20 -22.23 17.66
C LYS A 117 4.20 -21.69 16.63
N VAL A 118 4.59 -21.67 15.34
CA VAL A 118 3.73 -21.22 14.26
C VAL A 118 2.54 -22.15 14.07
N ARG A 119 2.78 -23.49 13.99
CA ARG A 119 1.68 -24.47 13.85
C ARG A 119 0.76 -24.48 15.07
N GLN A 120 1.33 -24.34 16.28
CA GLN A 120 0.55 -24.18 17.51
C GLN A 120 -0.36 -22.94 17.46
N MET A 121 0.17 -21.81 16.98
CA MET A 121 -0.60 -20.55 16.82
C MET A 121 -1.71 -20.73 15.79
N ILE A 122 -1.43 -21.35 14.64
CA ILE A 122 -2.44 -21.64 13.60
C ILE A 122 -3.57 -22.49 14.17
N VAL A 123 -3.26 -23.61 14.79
CA VAL A 123 -4.26 -24.55 15.35
C VAL A 123 -5.05 -23.90 16.48
N LYS A 124 -4.39 -23.15 17.38
CA LYS A 124 -5.05 -22.44 18.46
C LYS A 124 -6.05 -21.43 17.93
N THR A 125 -5.65 -20.64 16.93
CA THR A 125 -6.51 -19.62 16.29
C THR A 125 -7.69 -20.27 15.57
N ALA A 126 -7.45 -21.35 14.81
CA ALA A 126 -8.53 -22.09 14.16
C ALA A 126 -9.54 -22.63 15.19
N LYS A 127 -9.09 -23.28 16.28
CA LYS A 127 -9.96 -23.80 17.34
C LYS A 127 -10.75 -22.69 18.05
N ALA A 128 -10.25 -21.45 18.04
CA ALA A 128 -10.97 -20.28 18.57
C ALA A 128 -11.99 -19.67 17.59
N GLY A 129 -12.16 -20.25 16.40
CA GLY A 129 -13.10 -19.78 15.38
C GLY A 129 -12.46 -19.09 14.19
N GLY A 130 -11.13 -18.93 14.20
CA GLY A 130 -10.35 -18.27 13.15
C GLY A 130 -9.93 -16.84 13.51
N GLY A 131 -9.17 -16.20 12.64
CA GLY A 131 -8.69 -14.83 12.80
C GLY A 131 -7.31 -14.59 12.20
N VAL A 132 -6.84 -13.36 12.35
CA VAL A 132 -5.52 -12.93 11.88
C VAL A 132 -4.44 -13.35 12.86
N ILE A 133 -3.35 -13.89 12.35
CA ILE A 133 -2.10 -14.16 13.07
C ILE A 133 -0.92 -13.52 12.34
N THR A 134 0.13 -13.20 13.09
CA THR A 134 1.38 -12.67 12.53
C THR A 134 2.54 -13.48 13.09
N TYR A 135 3.45 -13.89 12.22
CA TYR A 135 4.63 -14.68 12.58
C TYR A 135 5.77 -14.45 11.60
N GLU A 136 6.98 -14.79 12.03
CA GLU A 136 8.16 -14.75 11.18
C GLU A 136 8.35 -16.09 10.46
N THR A 137 8.66 -16.03 9.17
CA THR A 137 8.91 -17.21 8.35
C THR A 137 9.91 -16.90 7.24
N LYS A 138 10.50 -17.93 6.65
CA LYS A 138 11.34 -17.78 5.46
C LYS A 138 10.47 -17.44 4.25
N LYS A 139 10.98 -16.53 3.43
CA LYS A 139 10.35 -16.16 2.17
C LYS A 139 11.13 -16.78 1.01
N PRO A 140 10.47 -17.35 0.00
CA PRO A 140 11.12 -17.85 -1.20
C PRO A 140 12.00 -16.79 -1.85
N GLY A 141 13.20 -17.18 -2.27
CA GLY A 141 14.15 -16.27 -2.92
C GLY A 141 14.97 -15.39 -1.98
N MET A 142 14.70 -15.38 -0.66
CA MET A 142 15.45 -14.58 0.33
C MET A 142 16.38 -15.40 1.24
N GLY A 143 16.63 -16.66 0.88
CA GLY A 143 17.51 -17.56 1.65
C GLY A 143 16.97 -17.82 3.07
N ASP A 144 17.85 -17.67 4.09
CA ASP A 144 17.48 -17.90 5.49
C ASP A 144 16.91 -16.67 6.20
N THR A 145 16.70 -15.56 5.49
CA THR A 145 16.13 -14.35 6.09
C THR A 145 14.69 -14.59 6.50
N LEU A 146 14.40 -14.33 7.77
CA LEU A 146 13.04 -14.36 8.29
C LEU A 146 12.35 -13.02 7.99
N VAL A 147 11.13 -13.11 7.47
CA VAL A 147 10.26 -11.96 7.22
C VAL A 147 8.93 -12.16 7.93
N GLU A 148 8.33 -11.06 8.33
CA GLU A 148 7.01 -11.07 8.96
C GLU A 148 5.94 -11.43 7.92
N LYS A 149 5.11 -12.43 8.26
CA LYS A 149 3.95 -12.85 7.46
C LYS A 149 2.69 -12.68 8.30
N ALA A 150 1.71 -11.96 7.74
CA ALA A 150 0.37 -11.92 8.29
C ALA A 150 -0.50 -12.95 7.55
N ALA A 151 -1.27 -13.72 8.29
CA ALA A 151 -2.15 -14.74 7.74
C ALA A 151 -3.52 -14.72 8.42
N TYR A 152 -4.55 -14.99 7.65
CA TYR A 152 -5.90 -15.24 8.17
C TYR A 152 -6.14 -16.74 8.19
N VAL A 153 -6.61 -17.25 9.32
CA VAL A 153 -6.78 -18.68 9.57
C VAL A 153 -8.25 -18.99 9.84
N ARG A 154 -8.76 -20.07 9.25
CA ARG A 154 -10.12 -20.58 9.49
C ARG A 154 -10.11 -22.07 9.81
N PRO A 155 -11.02 -22.52 10.68
CA PRO A 155 -11.19 -23.95 10.93
C PRO A 155 -11.94 -24.64 9.80
N ILE A 156 -11.62 -25.90 9.57
CA ILE A 156 -12.38 -26.85 8.78
C ILE A 156 -12.78 -28.02 9.72
N PRO A 157 -13.85 -27.87 10.49
CA PRO A 157 -14.18 -28.86 11.53
C PRO A 157 -14.45 -30.26 10.98
N GLY A 158 -15.01 -30.35 9.76
CA GLY A 158 -15.34 -31.63 9.13
C GLY A 158 -14.11 -32.54 8.89
N TRP A 159 -12.93 -31.95 8.70
CA TRP A 159 -11.68 -32.72 8.50
C TRP A 159 -10.63 -32.44 9.57
N ASN A 160 -10.94 -31.68 10.62
CA ASN A 160 -10.02 -31.23 11.66
C ASN A 160 -8.79 -30.50 11.09
N TRP A 161 -9.01 -29.67 10.06
CA TRP A 161 -7.98 -28.85 9.46
C TRP A 161 -8.09 -27.40 9.89
N ALA A 162 -6.97 -26.70 9.86
CA ALA A 162 -6.83 -25.27 9.90
C ALA A 162 -6.29 -24.81 8.56
N LEU A 163 -7.09 -24.05 7.84
CA LEU A 163 -6.74 -23.49 6.54
C LEU A 163 -6.33 -22.03 6.71
N GLY A 164 -5.31 -21.57 6.00
CA GLY A 164 -4.89 -20.18 6.06
C GLY A 164 -4.33 -19.66 4.76
N ALA A 165 -4.51 -18.37 4.53
CA ALA A 165 -3.83 -17.59 3.49
C ALA A 165 -3.07 -16.44 4.13
N GLY A 166 -1.91 -16.07 3.59
CA GLY A 166 -1.11 -15.02 4.18
C GLY A 166 -0.31 -14.21 3.17
N VAL A 167 0.05 -13.00 3.56
CA VAL A 167 0.89 -12.07 2.80
C VAL A 167 2.14 -11.73 3.57
N TYR A 168 3.24 -11.52 2.85
CA TYR A 168 4.49 -11.07 3.45
C TYR A 168 4.46 -9.56 3.65
N MET A 169 4.79 -9.09 4.85
CA MET A 169 4.69 -7.68 5.21
C MET A 169 5.75 -6.80 4.54
N ASP A 170 6.88 -7.39 4.15
CA ASP A 170 7.90 -6.71 3.34
C ASP A 170 7.39 -6.37 1.92
N ASP A 171 6.55 -7.22 1.31
CA ASP A 171 5.91 -6.90 0.02
C ASP A 171 4.94 -5.72 0.16
N VAL A 172 4.17 -5.70 1.25
CA VAL A 172 3.27 -4.57 1.57
C VAL A 172 4.07 -3.28 1.77
N ALA A 173 5.20 -3.36 2.47
CA ALA A 173 6.10 -2.22 2.65
C ALA A 173 6.74 -1.75 1.33
N ALA A 174 7.14 -2.68 0.46
CA ALA A 174 7.70 -2.36 -0.85
C ALA A 174 6.66 -1.70 -1.77
N GLU A 175 5.41 -2.18 -1.76
CA GLU A 175 4.30 -1.56 -2.48
C GLU A 175 4.07 -0.12 -2.01
N PHE A 176 4.02 0.11 -0.70
CA PHE A 176 3.91 1.43 -0.12
C PHE A 176 5.06 2.36 -0.55
N GLN A 177 6.31 1.89 -0.46
CA GLN A 177 7.48 2.68 -0.87
C GLN A 177 7.44 3.05 -2.35
N SER A 178 7.03 2.13 -3.22
CA SER A 178 6.90 2.37 -4.66
C SER A 178 5.91 3.50 -4.96
N VAL A 179 4.76 3.51 -4.29
CA VAL A 179 3.75 4.56 -4.44
C VAL A 179 4.28 5.89 -3.88
N MET A 180 4.93 5.88 -2.72
CA MET A 180 5.50 7.09 -2.13
C MET A 180 6.60 7.70 -3.01
N GLN A 181 7.46 6.90 -3.63
CA GLN A 181 8.47 7.37 -4.57
C GLN A 181 7.83 8.07 -5.78
N ARG A 182 6.78 7.50 -6.36
CA ARG A 182 6.05 8.12 -7.48
C ARG A 182 5.43 9.46 -7.07
N ILE A 183 4.80 9.53 -5.91
CA ILE A 183 4.23 10.77 -5.36
C ILE A 183 5.34 11.82 -5.15
N ALA A 184 6.49 11.42 -4.59
CA ALA A 184 7.62 12.32 -4.37
C ALA A 184 8.14 12.91 -5.69
N ILE A 185 8.33 12.08 -6.73
CA ILE A 185 8.80 12.54 -8.05
C ILE A 185 7.80 13.54 -8.64
N ILE A 186 6.50 13.22 -8.65
CA ILE A 186 5.46 14.11 -9.18
C ILE A 186 5.44 15.43 -8.39
N SER A 187 5.60 15.37 -7.07
CA SER A 187 5.62 16.56 -6.20
C SER A 187 6.82 17.45 -6.50
N VAL A 188 8.01 16.88 -6.70
CA VAL A 188 9.21 17.66 -7.07
C VAL A 188 9.00 18.37 -8.41
N ILE A 189 8.46 17.68 -9.42
CA ILE A 189 8.16 18.28 -10.72
C ILE A 189 7.17 19.43 -10.57
N ALA A 190 6.09 19.24 -9.80
CA ALA A 190 5.09 20.28 -9.56
C ALA A 190 5.68 21.51 -8.86
N ILE A 191 6.56 21.31 -7.87
CA ILE A 191 7.27 22.39 -7.16
C ILE A 191 8.17 23.17 -8.11
N VAL A 192 8.92 22.51 -8.97
CA VAL A 192 9.79 23.16 -9.96
C VAL A 192 8.95 24.00 -10.93
N ILE A 193 7.88 23.45 -11.47
CA ILE A 193 6.98 24.19 -12.36
C ILE A 193 6.39 25.42 -11.66
N ALA A 194 5.87 25.24 -10.44
CA ALA A 194 5.31 26.35 -9.66
C ALA A 194 6.38 27.42 -9.34
N GLY A 195 7.60 27.03 -9.06
CA GLY A 195 8.73 27.94 -8.85
C GLY A 195 9.08 28.76 -10.08
N VAL A 196 9.16 28.12 -11.24
CA VAL A 196 9.45 28.79 -12.53
C VAL A 196 8.31 29.77 -12.89
N LEU A 197 7.07 29.35 -12.75
CA LEU A 197 5.91 30.23 -12.99
C LEU A 197 5.90 31.42 -12.03
N SER A 198 6.12 31.19 -10.73
CA SER A 198 6.21 32.26 -9.73
C SER A 198 7.34 33.24 -10.01
N TRP A 199 8.48 32.76 -10.43
CA TRP A 199 9.59 33.62 -10.87
C TRP A 199 9.17 34.47 -12.07
N PHE A 200 8.63 33.83 -13.11
CA PHE A 200 8.25 34.54 -14.33
C PHE A 200 7.21 35.63 -14.07
N VAL A 201 6.14 35.30 -13.35
CA VAL A 201 5.10 36.25 -12.99
C VAL A 201 5.64 37.33 -12.04
N GLY A 202 6.39 36.95 -11.02
CA GLY A 202 6.97 37.88 -10.07
C GLY A 202 7.90 38.90 -10.69
N THR A 203 8.77 38.49 -11.62
CA THR A 203 9.68 39.40 -12.33
C THR A 203 8.95 40.35 -13.26
N ARG A 204 7.89 39.89 -13.95
CA ARG A 204 7.06 40.77 -14.80
C ARG A 204 6.30 41.81 -14.00
N ILE A 205 5.59 41.39 -12.94
CA ILE A 205 4.84 42.32 -12.07
C ILE A 205 5.76 43.35 -11.42
N THR A 206 6.91 42.91 -10.90
CA THR A 206 7.86 43.81 -10.24
C THR A 206 8.41 44.86 -11.21
N LYS A 207 8.76 44.46 -12.44
CA LYS A 207 9.24 45.41 -13.48
C LYS A 207 8.18 46.47 -13.81
N SER A 208 6.90 46.05 -14.03
CA SER A 208 5.81 46.97 -14.35
C SER A 208 5.53 47.96 -13.21
N ILE A 209 5.54 47.51 -11.96
CA ILE A 209 5.29 48.38 -10.79
C ILE A 209 6.45 49.37 -10.59
N VAL A 210 7.70 48.94 -10.78
CA VAL A 210 8.87 49.81 -10.66
C VAL A 210 8.89 50.84 -11.77
N GLY A 211 8.56 50.49 -13.02
CA GLY A 211 8.44 51.38 -14.14
C GLY A 211 7.39 52.47 -13.86
N LEU A 212 6.17 52.07 -13.42
CA LEU A 212 5.12 52.99 -13.07
C LEU A 212 5.49 53.97 -11.96
N ASN A 213 6.09 53.51 -10.87
CA ASN A 213 6.57 54.33 -9.77
C ASN A 213 7.65 55.31 -10.23
N ARG A 214 8.52 54.95 -11.14
CA ARG A 214 9.55 55.85 -11.70
C ARG A 214 8.88 56.92 -12.56
N SER A 215 7.89 56.58 -13.41
CA SER A 215 7.18 57.55 -14.22
C SER A 215 6.38 58.54 -13.35
N ILE A 216 5.75 58.09 -12.27
CA ILE A 216 5.03 58.95 -11.32
C ILE A 216 6.00 59.91 -10.60
N ALA A 217 7.16 59.43 -10.20
CA ALA A 217 8.18 60.28 -9.54
C ALA A 217 8.71 61.39 -10.48
N THR A 218 8.95 61.05 -11.76
CA THR A 218 9.41 62.02 -12.77
C THR A 218 8.35 63.09 -13.07
N ILE A 219 7.06 62.72 -13.10
CA ILE A 219 5.94 63.65 -13.27
C ILE A 219 5.83 64.54 -12.02
N ALA A 220 6.00 64.00 -10.80
CA ALA A 220 5.95 64.79 -9.56
C ALA A 220 7.07 65.81 -9.43
N GLU A 221 8.22 65.56 -10.10
CA GLU A 221 9.36 66.49 -10.21
C GLU A 221 9.14 67.57 -11.29
N GLY A 222 7.96 67.64 -11.92
CA GLY A 222 7.60 68.69 -12.89
C GLY A 222 7.92 68.41 -14.34
N ASN A 223 8.41 67.21 -14.65
CA ASN A 223 8.67 66.79 -16.04
C ASN A 223 7.46 66.03 -16.63
N TYR A 224 6.48 66.77 -17.13
CA TYR A 224 5.25 66.27 -17.71
C TYR A 224 5.38 65.67 -19.12
N GLN A 225 6.55 65.78 -19.73
CA GLN A 225 6.80 65.20 -21.08
C GLN A 225 7.58 63.89 -21.01
N ALA A 226 7.89 63.37 -19.86
CA ALA A 226 8.55 62.10 -19.73
C ALA A 226 7.62 60.95 -20.25
N PRO A 227 8.11 60.06 -21.12
CA PRO A 227 7.35 58.94 -21.62
C PRO A 227 6.98 58.01 -20.44
N VAL A 228 5.71 57.64 -20.31
CA VAL A 228 5.28 56.61 -19.38
C VAL A 228 5.86 55.26 -19.92
N GLU A 229 6.84 54.70 -19.22
CA GLU A 229 7.35 53.34 -19.55
C GLU A 229 6.23 52.31 -19.30
N THR A 230 5.38 52.13 -20.28
CA THR A 230 4.46 50.97 -20.31
C THR A 230 5.14 49.91 -21.18
N ASP A 231 5.39 48.75 -20.58
CA ASP A 231 5.91 47.57 -21.30
C ASP A 231 4.82 47.14 -22.33
N SER A 232 4.97 47.61 -23.59
CA SER A 232 3.99 47.46 -24.67
C SER A 232 4.01 46.06 -25.32
N ASN A 233 4.44 45.03 -24.61
CA ASN A 233 4.42 43.65 -25.06
C ASN A 233 3.24 42.85 -24.47
N PHE A 234 2.03 43.40 -24.62
CA PHE A 234 0.78 42.64 -24.55
C PHE A 234 0.22 42.50 -25.96
N THR A 235 0.74 41.59 -26.73
CA THR A 235 0.08 40.95 -27.88
C THR A 235 0.42 39.49 -27.90
#